data_dcdb8581ab244dae629c2fff09eb95f7
#
_entry.id   dcdb8581ab244dae629c2fff09eb95f7
#
_cell.length_a   1.000
_cell.length_b   1.000
_cell.length_c   1.000
_cell.angle_alpha   90.00
_cell.angle_beta   90.00
_cell.angle_gamma   90.00
#
_symmetry.space_group_name_H-M   'P 1'
#
loop_
_entity.id
_entity.type
_entity.pdbx_description
1 polymer ?
#
loop_
_entity_poly.entity_id
_entity_poly.type
_entity_poly.pdbx_seq_one_letter_code
_entity_poly.pdbx_strand_id
1 'polypeptide(L)'
;AVNSRGIIPNNKYDRYNFTFRNTTLFLEDKMKLDVGAQYIMQKDRNMVNQGIYANPLSSAYLFPRGNDWEDYKMYERYDLERNMYTQYWPQGGGSFRLQNPYWFNYRNLRENDKDRYMLSAALSYDILSWLNVAGRVRLDNSYNTYTQKYYASTIATIAEGENGFYGVTNTRDKQTYADLLLNINKTFGEDWSLTANIGASYSDNRSEALAVS
;
A
#
# COMPACT_ATOMS: atom_id res chain seq x y z
N ALA A 1 -9.99 -8.18 9.59
CA ALA A 1 -8.80 -8.85 9.09
C ALA A 1 -9.09 -9.42 7.70
N VAL A 2 -8.10 -9.38 6.83
CA VAL A 2 -8.13 -10.01 5.50
C VAL A 2 -6.86 -10.83 5.38
N ASN A 3 -7.01 -12.13 5.09
CA ASN A 3 -5.91 -13.02 4.79
C ASN A 3 -6.21 -13.67 3.44
N SER A 4 -5.38 -13.41 2.45
CA SER A 4 -5.59 -13.87 1.08
C SER A 4 -4.32 -14.53 0.54
N ARG A 5 -4.53 -15.58 -0.25
CA ARG A 5 -3.48 -16.23 -1.05
C ARG A 5 -3.92 -16.23 -2.49
N GLY A 6 -3.03 -15.79 -3.37
CA GLY A 6 -3.31 -15.78 -4.80
C GLY A 6 -3.26 -17.17 -5.41
N ILE A 7 -3.77 -17.29 -6.63
CA ILE A 7 -3.67 -18.51 -7.46
C ILE A 7 -2.21 -18.79 -7.83
N ILE A 8 -1.42 -17.73 -7.99
CA ILE A 8 0.01 -17.82 -8.28
C ILE A 8 0.75 -18.26 -7.00
N PRO A 9 1.60 -19.29 -7.09
CA PRO A 9 2.37 -19.77 -5.94
C PRO A 9 3.17 -18.67 -5.25
N ASN A 10 3.29 -18.77 -3.92
CA ASN A 10 4.03 -17.83 -3.07
C ASN A 10 3.51 -16.38 -3.07
N ASN A 11 2.28 -16.16 -3.53
CA ASN A 11 1.60 -14.88 -3.41
C ASN A 11 0.77 -14.85 -2.12
N LYS A 12 0.92 -13.78 -1.33
CA LYS A 12 0.24 -13.64 -0.04
C LYS A 12 -0.10 -12.18 0.24
N TYR A 13 -1.27 -11.96 0.83
CA TYR A 13 -1.72 -10.67 1.31
C TYR A 13 -2.41 -10.83 2.66
N ASP A 14 -1.89 -10.14 3.68
CA ASP A 14 -2.48 -10.08 5.01
C ASP A 14 -2.72 -8.62 5.38
N ARG A 15 -3.92 -8.32 5.91
CA ARG A 15 -4.26 -6.99 6.39
C ARG A 15 -5.11 -7.07 7.66
N TYR A 16 -4.71 -6.29 8.65
CA TYR A 16 -5.40 -6.14 9.93
C TYR A 16 -5.73 -4.67 10.15
N ASN A 17 -6.99 -4.37 10.44
CA ASN A 17 -7.47 -3.03 10.73
C ASN A 17 -8.05 -3.01 12.14
N PHE A 18 -7.59 -2.05 12.94
CA PHE A 18 -8.13 -1.73 14.25
C PHE A 18 -8.72 -0.33 14.17
N THR A 19 -9.97 -0.17 14.55
CA THR A 19 -10.66 1.12 14.51
C THR A 19 -11.34 1.38 15.84
N PHE A 20 -11.10 2.56 16.38
CA PHE A 20 -11.79 3.10 17.53
C PHE A 20 -12.45 4.40 17.14
N ARG A 21 -13.68 4.60 17.60
CA ARG A 21 -14.39 5.88 17.46
C ARG A 21 -15.22 6.12 18.70
N ASN A 22 -15.20 7.35 19.20
CA ASN A 22 -16.04 7.79 20.31
C ASN A 22 -16.61 9.17 19.97
N THR A 23 -17.89 9.34 20.29
CA THR A 23 -18.59 10.62 20.21
C THR A 23 -19.17 10.93 21.57
N THR A 24 -18.83 12.07 22.13
CA THR A 24 -19.28 12.51 23.43
C THR A 24 -19.92 13.89 23.34
N LEU A 25 -21.05 14.05 24.01
CA LEU A 25 -21.77 15.31 24.13
C LEU A 25 -21.53 15.90 25.51
N PHE A 26 -21.37 17.23 25.56
CA PHE A 26 -21.11 18.02 26.75
C PHE A 26 -22.01 19.26 26.80
N LEU A 27 -22.12 19.91 27.94
CA LEU A 27 -22.79 21.18 28.11
C LEU A 27 -24.23 21.15 27.58
N GLU A 28 -25.03 20.17 28.05
CA GLU A 28 -26.42 20.02 27.62
C GLU A 28 -26.54 19.89 26.08
N ASP A 29 -25.67 19.05 25.49
CA ASP A 29 -25.59 18.75 24.05
C ASP A 29 -25.12 19.89 23.15
N LYS A 30 -24.74 21.03 23.72
CA LYS A 30 -24.18 22.17 22.96
C LYS A 30 -22.79 21.95 22.42
N MET A 31 -22.05 21.03 23.03
CA MET A 31 -20.69 20.72 22.61
C MET A 31 -20.55 19.23 22.28
N LYS A 32 -20.06 18.93 21.07
CA LYS A 32 -19.86 17.57 20.57
C LYS A 32 -18.39 17.34 20.27
N LEU A 33 -17.79 16.36 20.89
CA LEU A 33 -16.46 15.86 20.60
C LEU A 33 -16.54 14.48 19.91
N ASP A 34 -15.94 14.39 18.73
CA ASP A 34 -15.79 13.14 17.98
C ASP A 34 -14.30 12.83 17.87
N VAL A 35 -13.86 11.69 18.40
CA VAL A 35 -12.49 11.22 18.33
C VAL A 35 -12.42 9.87 17.63
N GLY A 36 -11.44 9.72 16.75
CA GLY A 36 -11.22 8.49 16.00
C GLY A 36 -9.75 8.10 15.96
N ALA A 37 -9.48 6.81 16.08
CA ALA A 37 -8.17 6.23 15.87
C ALA A 37 -8.29 5.00 14.99
N GLN A 38 -7.41 4.87 14.02
CA GLN A 38 -7.32 3.68 13.19
C GLN A 38 -5.86 3.28 13.04
N TYR A 39 -5.60 1.97 13.18
CA TYR A 39 -4.32 1.36 12.91
C TYR A 39 -4.47 0.24 11.89
N ILE A 40 -3.61 0.24 10.88
CA ILE A 40 -3.62 -0.72 9.78
C ILE A 40 -2.23 -1.32 9.67
N MET A 41 -2.17 -2.66 9.78
CA MET A 41 -1.00 -3.45 9.42
C MET A 41 -1.30 -4.17 8.12
N GLN A 42 -0.40 -4.07 7.15
CA GLN A 42 -0.51 -4.76 5.88
C GLN A 42 0.83 -5.39 5.52
N LYS A 43 0.77 -6.66 5.14
CA LYS A 43 1.92 -7.40 4.63
C LYS A 43 1.53 -8.08 3.33
N ASP A 44 2.31 -7.86 2.30
CA ASP A 44 2.12 -8.55 1.05
C ASP A 44 3.44 -9.13 0.53
N ARG A 45 3.32 -10.24 -0.19
CA ARG A 45 4.44 -10.93 -0.82
C ARG A 45 4.08 -11.28 -2.24
N ASN A 46 5.01 -10.99 -3.15
CA ASN A 46 4.97 -11.38 -4.56
C ASN A 46 3.67 -10.96 -5.28
N MET A 47 3.11 -9.80 -4.92
CA MET A 47 1.98 -9.26 -5.67
C MET A 47 2.36 -9.13 -7.14
N VAL A 48 1.43 -9.49 -8.02
CA VAL A 48 1.67 -9.51 -9.47
C VAL A 48 1.89 -8.09 -9.97
N ASN A 49 3.02 -7.86 -10.62
CA ASN A 49 3.30 -6.61 -11.32
C ASN A 49 2.77 -6.65 -12.75
N GLN A 50 2.49 -5.49 -13.29
CA GLN A 50 2.18 -5.33 -14.71
C GLN A 50 3.46 -5.44 -15.55
N GLY A 51 3.30 -5.75 -16.83
CA GLY A 51 4.38 -5.85 -17.80
C GLY A 51 4.81 -7.29 -18.10
N ILE A 52 5.53 -7.42 -19.21
CA ILE A 52 5.85 -8.73 -19.78
C ILE A 52 6.91 -9.48 -18.98
N TYR A 53 7.90 -8.77 -18.45
CA TYR A 53 9.05 -9.37 -17.74
C TYR A 53 8.78 -9.56 -16.25
N ALA A 54 7.95 -8.71 -15.67
CA ALA A 54 7.67 -8.69 -14.23
C ALA A 54 6.42 -9.51 -13.84
N ASN A 55 5.78 -10.18 -14.80
CA ASN A 55 4.58 -10.98 -14.59
C ASN A 55 4.83 -12.46 -14.96
N PRO A 56 4.78 -13.39 -14.00
CA PRO A 56 5.01 -14.81 -14.26
C PRO A 56 3.97 -15.42 -15.22
N LEU A 57 2.79 -14.84 -15.32
CA LEU A 57 1.74 -15.29 -16.25
C LEU A 57 2.15 -15.09 -17.71
N SER A 58 2.98 -14.09 -18.02
CA SER A 58 3.46 -13.88 -19.39
C SER A 58 4.21 -15.12 -19.91
N SER A 59 5.10 -15.68 -19.10
CA SER A 59 5.82 -16.93 -19.43
C SER A 59 4.88 -18.13 -19.54
N ALA A 60 3.87 -18.22 -18.67
CA ALA A 60 2.89 -19.30 -18.69
C ALA A 60 2.01 -19.25 -19.94
N TYR A 61 1.57 -18.07 -20.38
CA TYR A 61 0.77 -17.91 -21.60
C TYR A 61 1.55 -18.19 -22.89
N LEU A 62 2.84 -17.92 -22.88
CA LEU A 62 3.73 -18.18 -24.03
C LEU A 62 4.30 -19.60 -24.05
N PHE A 63 3.85 -20.44 -23.13
CA PHE A 63 4.29 -21.83 -23.04
C PHE A 63 3.83 -22.64 -24.26
N PRO A 64 4.74 -23.38 -24.93
CA PRO A 64 4.39 -24.20 -26.09
C PRO A 64 3.46 -25.38 -25.76
N ARG A 65 2.41 -25.52 -26.52
CA ARG A 65 1.38 -26.55 -26.29
C ARG A 65 1.89 -28.00 -26.43
N GLY A 66 3.02 -28.18 -27.09
CA GLY A 66 3.61 -29.54 -27.33
C GLY A 66 4.53 -30.02 -26.20
N ASN A 67 4.77 -29.20 -25.20
CA ASN A 67 5.68 -29.51 -24.09
C ASN A 67 4.91 -29.86 -22.81
N ASP A 68 5.51 -30.69 -21.97
CA ASP A 68 4.93 -31.02 -20.67
C ASP A 68 5.23 -29.94 -19.65
N TRP A 69 4.18 -29.44 -18.98
CA TRP A 69 4.31 -28.43 -17.95
C TRP A 69 5.06 -28.95 -16.71
N GLU A 70 5.00 -30.23 -16.41
CA GLU A 70 5.68 -30.83 -15.26
C GLU A 70 7.21 -30.67 -15.34
N ASP A 71 7.79 -30.69 -16.54
CA ASP A 71 9.22 -30.48 -16.77
C ASP A 71 9.68 -29.09 -16.30
N TYR A 72 8.76 -28.12 -16.26
CA TYR A 72 9.05 -26.73 -15.90
C TYR A 72 8.90 -26.42 -14.41
N LYS A 73 8.31 -27.33 -13.66
CA LYS A 73 8.32 -27.28 -12.20
C LYS A 73 9.74 -27.39 -11.64
N MET A 74 10.65 -28.04 -12.37
CA MET A 74 12.09 -27.96 -12.14
C MET A 74 12.59 -26.59 -12.61
N TYR A 75 12.43 -25.59 -11.80
CA TYR A 75 12.76 -24.20 -12.15
C TYR A 75 14.22 -23.84 -11.90
N GLU A 76 15.01 -24.72 -11.26
CA GLU A 76 16.41 -24.48 -10.94
C GLU A 76 17.26 -25.76 -11.10
N ARG A 77 18.53 -25.58 -11.46
CA ARG A 77 19.55 -26.63 -11.54
C ARG A 77 20.82 -26.15 -10.87
N TYR A 78 21.55 -27.08 -10.25
CA TYR A 78 22.84 -26.78 -9.67
C TYR A 78 23.87 -26.60 -10.78
N ASP A 79 24.53 -25.46 -10.77
CA ASP A 79 25.62 -25.11 -11.67
C ASP A 79 26.96 -25.36 -10.94
N LEU A 80 27.74 -26.33 -11.42
CA LEU A 80 28.99 -26.73 -10.82
C LEU A 80 30.08 -25.67 -10.98
N GLU A 81 30.07 -24.89 -12.05
CA GLU A 81 31.04 -23.84 -12.29
C GLU A 81 30.80 -22.64 -11.37
N ARG A 82 29.56 -22.27 -11.18
CA ARG A 82 29.17 -21.18 -10.31
C ARG A 82 28.98 -21.58 -8.85
N ASN A 83 29.00 -22.88 -8.56
CA ASN A 83 28.75 -23.47 -7.25
C ASN A 83 27.46 -22.99 -6.59
N MET A 84 26.37 -22.91 -7.37
CA MET A 84 25.07 -22.39 -6.93
C MET A 84 23.92 -22.93 -7.79
N TYR A 85 22.69 -22.78 -7.29
CA TYR A 85 21.51 -23.04 -8.12
C TYR A 85 21.26 -21.89 -9.07
N THR A 86 21.10 -22.19 -10.35
CA THR A 86 20.78 -21.26 -11.43
C THR A 86 19.40 -21.57 -12.01
N GLN A 87 18.80 -20.58 -12.61
CA GLN A 87 17.50 -20.76 -13.26
C GLN A 87 17.57 -21.81 -14.36
N TYR A 88 16.57 -22.70 -14.38
CA TYR A 88 16.33 -23.60 -15.50
C TYR A 88 15.08 -23.17 -16.26
N TRP A 89 15.25 -22.83 -17.52
CA TRP A 89 14.19 -22.44 -18.43
C TRP A 89 14.48 -22.99 -19.82
N PRO A 90 13.92 -24.19 -20.17
CA PRO A 90 14.24 -24.88 -21.43
C PRO A 90 13.74 -24.17 -22.69
N GLN A 91 12.84 -23.19 -22.56
CA GLN A 91 12.37 -22.39 -23.69
C GLN A 91 13.46 -21.45 -24.26
N GLY A 92 14.57 -21.31 -23.59
CA GLY A 92 15.66 -20.46 -24.02
C GLY A 92 15.32 -18.96 -24.05
N GLY A 93 16.26 -18.20 -24.60
CA GLY A 93 16.09 -16.77 -24.73
C GLY A 93 15.50 -16.38 -26.08
N GLY A 94 14.25 -16.73 -26.37
CA GLY A 94 13.54 -16.19 -27.54
C GLY A 94 13.52 -14.66 -27.57
N SER A 95 12.80 -14.06 -28.49
CA SER A 95 12.70 -12.58 -28.64
C SER A 95 12.31 -11.86 -27.36
N PHE A 96 11.58 -12.53 -26.49
CA PHE A 96 11.26 -12.09 -25.15
C PHE A 96 12.03 -12.97 -24.16
N ARG A 97 13.17 -12.55 -23.69
CA ARG A 97 13.96 -13.25 -22.68
C ARG A 97 13.17 -13.40 -21.36
N LEU A 98 12.13 -14.22 -21.40
CA LEU A 98 11.30 -14.51 -20.23
C LEU A 98 12.00 -15.53 -19.34
N GLN A 99 11.55 -15.63 -18.12
CA GLN A 99 12.09 -16.57 -17.15
C GLN A 99 11.02 -17.60 -16.72
N ASN A 100 11.49 -18.70 -16.13
CA ASN A 100 10.61 -19.72 -15.58
C ASN A 100 9.63 -19.08 -14.57
N PRO A 101 8.30 -19.27 -14.71
CA PRO A 101 7.32 -18.66 -13.79
C PRO A 101 7.50 -19.13 -12.33
N TYR A 102 7.97 -20.35 -12.10
CA TYR A 102 8.29 -20.83 -10.75
C TYR A 102 9.54 -20.16 -10.18
N TRP A 103 10.59 -19.96 -11.00
CA TRP A 103 11.74 -19.16 -10.60
C TRP A 103 11.31 -17.78 -10.17
N PHE A 104 10.47 -17.13 -10.97
CA PHE A 104 9.94 -15.81 -10.66
C PHE A 104 9.23 -15.78 -9.29
N ASN A 105 8.43 -16.78 -8.99
CA ASN A 105 7.65 -16.82 -7.76
C ASN A 105 8.45 -17.23 -6.52
N TYR A 106 9.52 -18.03 -6.68
CA TYR A 106 10.28 -18.56 -5.55
C TYR A 106 11.67 -17.96 -5.38
N ARG A 107 12.21 -17.27 -6.39
CA ARG A 107 13.55 -16.70 -6.37
C ARG A 107 13.58 -15.19 -6.62
N ASN A 108 12.49 -14.59 -7.09
CA ASN A 108 12.34 -13.14 -7.21
C ASN A 108 11.34 -12.65 -6.16
N LEU A 109 11.80 -12.57 -4.91
CA LEU A 109 10.95 -12.25 -3.78
C LEU A 109 10.78 -10.75 -3.66
N ARG A 110 9.54 -10.34 -3.49
CA ARG A 110 9.13 -8.95 -3.25
C ARG A 110 8.20 -8.94 -2.06
N GLU A 111 8.60 -8.25 -1.03
CA GLU A 111 7.88 -8.18 0.24
C GLU A 111 7.60 -6.71 0.56
N ASN A 112 6.39 -6.43 0.98
CA ASN A 112 5.96 -5.09 1.34
C ASN A 112 5.29 -5.14 2.70
N ASP A 113 5.88 -4.44 3.67
CA ASP A 113 5.39 -4.30 5.04
C ASP A 113 4.96 -2.84 5.25
N LYS A 114 3.66 -2.63 5.54
CA LYS A 114 3.09 -1.31 5.72
C LYS A 114 2.35 -1.19 7.03
N ASP A 115 2.73 -0.20 7.82
CA ASP A 115 2.03 0.25 9.00
C ASP A 115 1.47 1.65 8.77
N ARG A 116 0.18 1.85 9.08
CA ARG A 116 -0.48 3.15 8.96
C ARG A 116 -1.33 3.42 10.16
N TYR A 117 -1.21 4.60 10.73
CA TYR A 117 -2.10 5.07 11.78
C TYR A 117 -2.73 6.39 11.40
N MET A 118 -4.02 6.50 11.69
CA MET A 118 -4.81 7.70 11.48
C MET A 118 -5.45 8.09 12.81
N LEU A 119 -5.30 9.36 13.16
CA LEU A 119 -5.93 9.96 14.33
C LEU A 119 -6.79 11.12 13.87
N SER A 120 -7.96 11.26 14.45
CA SER A 120 -8.84 12.38 14.17
C SER A 120 -9.53 12.87 15.43
N ALA A 121 -9.69 14.18 15.54
CA ALA A 121 -10.52 14.80 16.53
C ALA A 121 -11.34 15.91 15.86
N ALA A 122 -12.62 15.98 16.19
CA ALA A 122 -13.51 17.02 15.73
C ALA A 122 -14.30 17.55 16.95
N LEU A 123 -14.26 18.85 17.16
CA LEU A 123 -15.02 19.54 18.19
C LEU A 123 -16.00 20.48 17.52
N SER A 124 -17.27 20.37 17.86
CA SER A 124 -18.32 21.30 17.43
C SER A 124 -18.98 21.91 18.66
N TYR A 125 -19.20 23.20 18.66
CA TYR A 125 -19.80 23.94 19.77
C TYR A 125 -20.86 24.93 19.25
N ASP A 126 -22.06 24.75 19.75
CA ASP A 126 -23.18 25.67 19.52
C ASP A 126 -23.11 26.81 20.53
N ILE A 127 -22.46 27.92 20.11
CA ILE A 127 -22.30 29.11 20.94
C ILE A 127 -23.66 29.76 21.18
N LEU A 128 -24.46 29.85 20.13
CA LEU A 128 -25.83 30.35 20.13
C LEU A 128 -26.69 29.44 19.24
N SER A 129 -28.00 29.49 19.37
CA SER A 129 -28.92 28.70 18.53
C SER A 129 -28.75 28.89 17.03
N TRP A 130 -28.11 29.98 16.62
CA TRP A 130 -27.86 30.36 15.23
C TRP A 130 -26.35 30.42 14.88
N LEU A 131 -25.45 30.16 15.84
CA LEU A 131 -24.01 30.28 15.66
C LEU A 131 -23.29 29.04 16.20
N ASN A 132 -22.66 28.31 15.30
CA ASN A 132 -21.85 27.11 15.62
C ASN A 132 -20.41 27.33 15.18
N VAL A 133 -19.46 26.87 15.98
CA VAL A 133 -18.05 26.76 15.61
C VAL A 133 -17.63 25.29 15.62
N ALA A 134 -16.92 24.87 14.58
CA ALA A 134 -16.38 23.51 14.49
C ALA A 134 -14.91 23.53 14.12
N GLY A 135 -14.11 22.77 14.86
CA GLY A 135 -12.71 22.56 14.57
C GLY A 135 -12.41 21.08 14.34
N ARG A 136 -11.57 20.75 13.38
CA ARG A 136 -11.15 19.37 13.09
C ARG A 136 -9.65 19.28 12.92
N VAL A 137 -9.07 18.21 13.44
CA VAL A 137 -7.66 17.86 13.24
C VAL A 137 -7.60 16.41 12.79
N ARG A 138 -6.77 16.12 11.80
CA ARG A 138 -6.51 14.77 11.32
C ARG A 138 -5.03 14.58 11.08
N LEU A 139 -4.50 13.48 11.59
CA LEU A 139 -3.14 13.00 11.38
C LEU A 139 -3.23 11.66 10.67
N ASP A 140 -2.48 11.51 9.59
CA ASP A 140 -2.38 10.27 8.83
C ASP A 140 -0.89 10.01 8.56
N ASN A 141 -0.36 8.92 9.09
CA ASN A 141 1.03 8.56 8.93
C ASN A 141 1.13 7.12 8.45
N SER A 142 1.95 6.89 7.43
CA SER A 142 2.27 5.55 6.97
C SER A 142 3.78 5.34 6.88
N TYR A 143 4.18 4.12 7.23
CA TYR A 143 5.54 3.60 7.09
C TYR A 143 5.46 2.37 6.21
N ASN A 144 6.25 2.35 5.16
CA ASN A 144 6.27 1.28 4.20
C ASN A 144 7.70 0.82 3.95
N THR A 145 7.98 -0.47 4.15
CA THR A 145 9.25 -1.10 3.81
C THR A 145 9.02 -2.07 2.67
N TYR A 146 9.58 -1.77 1.53
CA TYR A 146 9.56 -2.63 0.36
C TYR A 146 10.92 -3.28 0.17
N THR A 147 10.95 -4.62 0.21
CA THR A 147 12.17 -5.42 0.08
C THR A 147 12.11 -6.25 -1.20
N GLN A 148 13.19 -6.18 -1.99
CA GLN A 148 13.39 -6.97 -3.19
C GLN A 148 14.60 -7.88 -3.02
N LYS A 149 14.43 -9.18 -3.28
CA LYS A 149 15.48 -10.19 -3.20
C LYS A 149 15.42 -11.04 -4.45
N TYR A 150 16.25 -10.72 -5.43
CA TYR A 150 16.35 -11.47 -6.68
C TYR A 150 17.62 -12.29 -6.68
N TYR A 151 17.44 -13.60 -6.78
CA TYR A 151 18.58 -14.53 -6.77
C TYR A 151 19.41 -14.38 -8.04
N ALA A 152 20.68 -14.69 -7.94
CA ALA A 152 21.59 -14.75 -9.08
C ALA A 152 21.01 -15.71 -10.16
N SER A 153 21.28 -15.42 -11.44
CA SER A 153 20.64 -16.05 -12.60
C SER A 153 19.21 -15.55 -12.94
N THR A 154 18.67 -14.61 -12.18
CA THR A 154 17.51 -13.82 -12.63
C THR A 154 17.88 -12.99 -13.85
N ILE A 155 16.97 -12.84 -14.81
CA ILE A 155 17.24 -12.07 -16.03
C ILE A 155 17.68 -10.64 -15.71
N ALA A 156 18.70 -10.15 -16.43
CA ALA A 156 19.30 -8.84 -16.20
C ALA A 156 18.28 -7.67 -16.34
N THR A 157 17.23 -7.83 -17.15
CA THR A 157 16.15 -6.85 -17.28
C THR A 157 15.42 -6.57 -15.96
N ILE A 158 15.46 -7.51 -15.00
CA ILE A 158 14.80 -7.40 -13.70
C ILE A 158 15.84 -7.19 -12.57
N ALA A 159 16.97 -7.90 -12.63
CA ALA A 159 17.96 -7.93 -11.56
C ALA A 159 19.15 -6.99 -11.80
N GLU A 160 19.14 -6.20 -12.87
CA GLU A 160 20.23 -5.27 -13.26
C GLU A 160 21.59 -5.92 -13.47
N GLY A 161 21.69 -7.26 -13.32
CA GLY A 161 22.91 -8.04 -13.48
C GLY A 161 22.70 -9.54 -13.23
N GLU A 162 23.73 -10.36 -13.47
CA GLU A 162 23.66 -11.81 -13.34
C GLU A 162 23.85 -12.32 -11.90
N ASN A 163 24.34 -11.47 -11.00
CA ASN A 163 24.64 -11.82 -9.62
C ASN A 163 23.45 -11.67 -8.66
N GLY A 164 22.28 -11.35 -9.21
CA GLY A 164 21.08 -11.09 -8.43
C GLY A 164 20.96 -9.61 -8.01
N PHE A 165 19.95 -9.34 -7.20
CA PHE A 165 19.66 -7.99 -6.71
C PHE A 165 19.08 -8.04 -5.30
N TYR A 166 19.56 -7.17 -4.43
CA TYR A 166 18.95 -6.93 -3.13
C TYR A 166 18.71 -5.44 -2.96
N GLY A 167 17.47 -5.07 -2.71
CA GLY A 167 17.10 -3.69 -2.49
C GLY A 167 16.08 -3.53 -1.38
N VAL A 168 16.20 -2.44 -0.63
CA VAL A 168 15.24 -2.03 0.40
C VAL A 168 14.85 -0.58 0.16
N THR A 169 13.55 -0.33 0.10
CA THR A 169 13.01 1.02 0.02
C THR A 169 12.12 1.27 1.23
N ASN A 170 12.50 2.25 2.04
CA ASN A 170 11.71 2.73 3.16
C ASN A 170 11.01 4.02 2.77
N THR A 171 9.68 4.04 2.83
CA THR A 171 8.88 5.23 2.55
C THR A 171 8.12 5.64 3.80
N ARG A 172 8.13 6.93 4.10
CA ARG A 172 7.40 7.52 5.20
C ARG A 172 6.54 8.65 4.68
N ASP A 173 5.23 8.51 4.80
CA ASP A 173 4.27 9.54 4.43
C ASP A 173 3.63 10.09 5.69
N LYS A 174 3.55 11.40 5.79
CA LYS A 174 2.88 12.13 6.87
C LYS A 174 1.94 13.15 6.30
N GLN A 175 0.72 13.13 6.75
CA GLN A 175 -0.28 14.13 6.43
C GLN A 175 -0.86 14.71 7.70
N THR A 176 -0.82 16.02 7.82
CA THR A 176 -1.50 16.78 8.87
C THR A 176 -2.55 17.67 8.23
N TYR A 177 -3.76 17.60 8.73
CA TYR A 177 -4.86 18.44 8.29
C TYR A 177 -5.55 19.06 9.52
N ALA A 178 -5.84 20.35 9.45
CA ALA A 178 -6.65 21.03 10.44
C ALA A 178 -7.59 22.02 9.75
N ASP A 179 -8.79 22.17 10.26
CA ASP A 179 -9.71 23.20 9.82
C ASP A 179 -10.51 23.80 10.98
N LEU A 180 -10.94 25.02 10.78
CA LEU A 180 -11.88 25.72 11.64
C LEU A 180 -13.01 26.28 10.77
N LEU A 181 -14.23 26.06 11.20
CA LEU A 181 -15.44 26.46 10.49
C LEU A 181 -16.36 27.20 11.43
N LEU A 182 -16.82 28.36 11.01
CA LEU A 182 -17.88 29.13 11.64
C LEU A 182 -19.14 29.04 10.79
N ASN A 183 -20.21 28.51 11.38
CA ASN A 183 -21.51 28.34 10.72
C ASN A 183 -22.50 29.32 11.34
N ILE A 184 -23.14 30.13 10.50
CA ILE A 184 -24.15 31.12 10.87
C ILE A 184 -25.45 30.71 10.16
N ASN A 185 -26.51 30.55 10.94
CA ASN A 185 -27.85 30.28 10.40
C ASN A 185 -28.86 31.03 11.23
N LYS A 186 -29.18 32.26 10.79
CA LYS A 186 -30.02 33.17 11.55
C LYS A 186 -31.23 33.68 10.73
N THR A 187 -32.41 33.54 11.30
CA THR A 187 -33.62 34.09 10.76
C THR A 187 -33.93 35.42 11.45
N PHE A 188 -34.27 36.45 10.65
CA PHE A 188 -34.63 37.78 11.07
C PHE A 188 -36.08 38.06 10.70
N GLY A 189 -36.93 38.11 11.68
CA GLY A 189 -38.38 38.25 11.42
C GLY A 189 -38.95 37.02 10.73
N GLU A 190 -39.97 37.22 9.90
CA GLU A 190 -40.66 36.17 9.16
C GLU A 190 -40.12 36.01 7.73
N ASP A 191 -39.41 37.01 7.17
CA ASP A 191 -39.12 37.11 5.75
C ASP A 191 -37.63 36.91 5.40
N TRP A 192 -36.71 37.01 6.36
CA TRP A 192 -35.27 37.01 6.07
C TRP A 192 -34.53 35.91 6.81
N SER A 193 -33.76 35.10 6.07
CA SER A 193 -32.83 34.16 6.65
C SER A 193 -31.42 34.36 6.06
N LEU A 194 -30.42 34.32 6.92
CA LEU A 194 -29.02 34.36 6.56
C LEU A 194 -28.35 33.01 6.90
N THR A 195 -27.81 32.35 5.90
CA THR A 195 -26.91 31.19 6.09
C THR A 195 -25.55 31.55 5.52
N ALA A 196 -24.53 31.49 6.35
CA ALA A 196 -23.14 31.75 5.95
C ALA A 196 -22.19 30.77 6.63
N ASN A 197 -21.16 30.35 5.89
CA ASN A 197 -20.08 29.51 6.39
C ASN A 197 -18.75 30.22 6.13
N ILE A 198 -17.95 30.40 7.17
CA ILE A 198 -16.60 30.99 7.08
C ILE A 198 -15.63 29.98 7.64
N GLY A 199 -14.58 29.66 6.90
CA GLY A 199 -13.62 28.66 7.35
C GLY A 199 -12.21 28.94 6.88
N ALA A 200 -11.27 28.34 7.61
CA ALA A 200 -9.89 28.26 7.25
C ALA A 200 -9.40 26.82 7.42
N SER A 201 -8.50 26.39 6.54
CA SER A 201 -7.88 25.08 6.63
C SER A 201 -6.38 25.14 6.43
N TYR A 202 -5.71 24.17 7.04
CA TYR A 202 -4.27 23.93 6.92
C TYR A 202 -4.05 22.49 6.51
N SER A 203 -3.15 22.25 5.56
CA SER A 203 -2.73 20.92 5.15
C SER A 203 -1.23 20.91 4.92
N ASP A 204 -0.54 19.95 5.56
CA ASP A 204 0.88 19.67 5.34
C ASP A 204 1.05 18.18 4.97
N ASN A 205 1.68 17.93 3.83
CA ASN A 205 1.96 16.60 3.32
C ASN A 205 3.46 16.45 3.12
N ARG A 206 4.05 15.45 3.75
CA ARG A 206 5.47 15.12 3.63
C ARG A 206 5.63 13.66 3.23
N SER A 207 6.44 13.41 2.22
CA SER A 207 6.83 12.07 1.80
C SER A 207 8.36 12.01 1.74
N GLU A 208 8.91 11.05 2.44
CA GLU A 208 10.34 10.77 2.50
C GLU A 208 10.56 9.33 2.04
N ALA A 209 11.49 9.11 1.12
CA ALA A 209 11.87 7.79 0.66
C ALA A 209 13.38 7.61 0.71
N LEU A 210 13.82 6.50 1.26
CA LEU A 210 15.21 6.05 1.26
C LEU A 210 15.29 4.68 0.59
N ALA A 211 16.03 4.60 -0.51
CA ALA A 211 16.29 3.36 -1.21
C ALA A 211 17.77 3.00 -1.11
N VAL A 212 18.04 1.73 -0.86
CA VAL A 212 19.38 1.15 -0.83
C VAL A 212 19.35 -0.13 -1.66
N SER A 213 20.32 -0.31 -2.55
CA SER A 213 20.50 -1.49 -3.39
C SER A 213 21.97 -1.89 -3.49
#